data_00d1fa2363fc63fad1f88190ffeceb38
#
_entry.id   00d1fa2363fc63fad1f88190ffeceb38
#
_cell.length_a   1.000
_cell.length_b   1.000
_cell.length_c   1.000
_cell.angle_alpha   90.00
_cell.angle_beta   90.00
_cell.angle_gamma   90.00
#
_symmetry.space_group_name_H-M   'P 1'
#
loop_
_entity.id
_entity.type
_entity.pdbx_description
1 polymer ?
#
loop_
_entity_poly.entity_id
_entity_poly.type
_entity_poly.pdbx_seq_one_letter_code
_entity_poly.pdbx_strand_id
1 'polypeptide(L)'
;MNILFAASELFPLIKTGGLADVAHSLPNALADLGLDVRVMLPAYREVLARVDRLRTLGWLPLGGDREVRILEAAHPECSAPLWLVDEPVLFDRPGLPYSDAEGVDWPDNPQRFTLFSEAVAALAMDGMAVGWQADVVHANDWQTGLVPAFLALTTPRPRTLFTVHNLAYDCQFDFETFE
;
A
#
# COMPACT_ATOMS: atom_id res chain seq x y z
N MET A 1 -7.74 -6.70 17.56
CA MET A 1 -8.24 -6.45 16.20
C MET A 1 -7.06 -5.98 15.37
N ASN A 2 -6.83 -6.64 14.25
CA ASN A 2 -5.70 -6.43 13.35
C ASN A 2 -6.15 -5.58 12.16
N ILE A 3 -5.45 -4.48 11.90
CA ILE A 3 -5.80 -3.54 10.84
C ILE A 3 -4.64 -3.44 9.85
N LEU A 4 -4.89 -3.75 8.57
CA LEU A 4 -3.98 -3.45 7.48
C LEU A 4 -4.38 -2.09 6.87
N PHE A 5 -3.56 -1.08 7.10
CA PHE A 5 -3.77 0.26 6.57
C PHE A 5 -2.94 0.43 5.30
N ALA A 6 -3.60 0.50 4.15
CA ALA A 6 -2.95 0.63 2.85
C ALA A 6 -3.06 2.05 2.32
N ALA A 7 -1.93 2.64 1.95
CA ALA A 7 -1.83 3.98 1.38
C ALA A 7 -0.67 4.07 0.39
N SER A 8 -0.70 5.06 -0.49
CA SER A 8 0.38 5.35 -1.44
C SER A 8 1.35 6.42 -0.95
N GLU A 9 1.03 7.07 0.16
CA GLU A 9 1.84 8.11 0.80
C GLU A 9 1.90 7.90 2.30
N LEU A 10 2.98 8.35 2.95
CA LEU A 10 3.18 8.26 4.40
C LEU A 10 4.20 9.32 4.85
N PHE A 11 3.78 10.28 5.66
CA PHE A 11 4.68 11.28 6.25
C PHE A 11 5.61 10.64 7.30
N PRO A 12 6.90 11.00 7.40
CA PRO A 12 7.63 11.95 6.55
C PRO A 12 8.32 11.27 5.35
N LEU A 13 8.07 9.99 5.07
CA LEU A 13 8.80 9.19 4.09
C LEU A 13 8.53 9.64 2.66
N ILE A 14 7.26 9.83 2.31
CA ILE A 14 6.82 10.25 0.98
C ILE A 14 5.51 11.03 1.11
N LYS A 15 5.45 12.22 0.51
CA LYS A 15 4.29 13.11 0.63
C LYS A 15 4.13 13.97 -0.62
N THR A 16 2.93 13.96 -1.18
CA THR A 16 2.49 14.91 -2.22
C THR A 16 1.28 15.73 -1.76
N GLY A 17 0.46 15.18 -0.87
CA GLY A 17 -0.78 15.79 -0.41
C GLY A 17 -1.12 15.49 1.05
N GLY A 18 -2.40 15.66 1.40
CA GLY A 18 -2.92 15.44 2.76
C GLY A 18 -3.03 13.97 3.16
N LEU A 19 -3.05 13.05 2.17
CA LEU A 19 -3.10 11.61 2.43
C LEU A 19 -1.95 11.16 3.35
N ALA A 20 -0.74 11.67 3.11
CA ALA A 20 0.44 11.31 3.89
C ALA A 20 0.29 11.62 5.38
N ASP A 21 -0.33 12.76 5.72
CA ASP A 21 -0.55 13.17 7.11
C ASP A 21 -1.57 12.25 7.82
N VAL A 22 -2.63 11.88 7.12
CA VAL A 22 -3.63 10.92 7.64
C VAL A 22 -3.02 9.53 7.79
N ALA A 23 -2.24 9.07 6.80
CA ALA A 23 -1.58 7.77 6.84
C ALA A 23 -0.53 7.67 7.97
N HIS A 24 0.02 8.80 8.40
CA HIS A 24 0.86 8.86 9.59
C HIS A 24 0.04 8.89 10.88
N SER A 25 -0.96 9.78 10.98
CA SER A 25 -1.62 10.09 12.24
C SER A 25 -2.62 9.02 12.66
N LEU A 26 -3.43 8.51 11.72
CA LEU A 26 -4.50 7.56 12.04
C LEU A 26 -3.99 6.19 12.50
N PRO A 27 -3.01 5.55 11.82
CA PRO A 27 -2.43 4.30 12.32
C PRO A 27 -1.83 4.43 13.73
N ASN A 28 -1.15 5.54 14.02
CA ASN A 28 -0.60 5.81 15.35
C ASN A 28 -1.71 5.93 16.40
N ALA A 29 -2.75 6.71 16.13
CA ALA A 29 -3.88 6.85 17.06
C ALA A 29 -4.61 5.52 17.31
N LEU A 30 -4.74 4.68 16.28
CA LEU A 30 -5.33 3.34 16.42
C LEU A 30 -4.43 2.41 17.24
N ALA A 31 -3.12 2.48 17.07
CA ALA A 31 -2.16 1.72 17.85
C ALA A 31 -2.18 2.14 19.34
N ASP A 32 -2.30 3.44 19.62
CA ASP A 32 -2.44 3.97 20.98
C ASP A 32 -3.72 3.48 21.69
N LEU A 33 -4.75 3.13 20.89
CA LEU A 33 -5.96 2.49 21.40
C LEU A 33 -5.82 0.96 21.60
N GLY A 34 -4.63 0.41 21.41
CA GLY A 34 -4.32 -1.01 21.61
C GLY A 34 -4.69 -1.92 20.45
N LEU A 35 -4.85 -1.37 19.23
CA LEU A 35 -5.08 -2.16 18.03
C LEU A 35 -3.73 -2.55 17.38
N ASP A 36 -3.64 -3.75 16.80
CA ASP A 36 -2.47 -4.15 16.01
C ASP A 36 -2.61 -3.61 14.58
N VAL A 37 -1.93 -2.51 14.30
CA VAL A 37 -1.98 -1.83 13.01
C VAL A 37 -0.69 -2.05 12.25
N ARG A 38 -0.81 -2.42 10.98
CA ARG A 38 0.28 -2.50 10.02
C ARG A 38 0.03 -1.55 8.86
N VAL A 39 1.02 -0.73 8.51
CA VAL A 39 0.91 0.19 7.38
C VAL A 39 1.54 -0.45 6.16
N MET A 40 0.84 -0.46 5.03
CA MET A 40 1.34 -1.00 3.77
C MET A 40 1.49 0.10 2.73
N LEU A 41 2.68 0.17 2.12
CA LEU A 41 3.11 1.24 1.21
C LEU A 41 3.90 0.63 0.05
N PRO A 42 3.88 1.20 -1.16
CA PRO A 42 4.85 0.82 -2.20
C PRO A 42 6.29 1.15 -1.78
N ALA A 43 7.24 0.29 -2.15
CA ALA A 43 8.66 0.47 -1.86
C ALA A 43 9.30 1.48 -2.81
N TYR A 44 8.84 2.74 -2.75
CA TYR A 44 9.44 3.81 -3.54
C TYR A 44 10.91 4.02 -3.17
N ARG A 45 11.71 4.47 -4.13
CA ARG A 45 13.14 4.79 -3.92
C ARG A 45 13.38 5.67 -2.70
N GLU A 46 12.58 6.73 -2.56
CA GLU A 46 12.71 7.65 -1.43
C GLU A 46 12.33 7.04 -0.10
N VAL A 47 11.36 6.13 -0.08
CA VAL A 47 10.95 5.40 1.12
C VAL A 47 12.10 4.48 1.56
N LEU A 48 12.65 3.69 0.62
CA LEU A 48 13.75 2.77 0.91
C LEU A 48 15.01 3.50 1.44
N ALA A 49 15.24 4.73 1.00
CA ALA A 49 16.35 5.56 1.46
C ALA A 49 16.18 6.15 2.87
N ARG A 50 14.96 6.15 3.42
CA ARG A 50 14.61 6.84 4.68
C ARG A 50 14.15 5.93 5.79
N VAL A 51 13.85 4.66 5.50
CA VAL A 51 13.42 3.70 6.52
C VAL A 51 14.59 3.04 7.22
N ASP A 52 14.35 2.63 8.48
CA ASP A 52 15.29 1.87 9.27
C ASP A 52 14.92 0.38 9.32
N ARG A 53 15.88 -0.46 9.71
CA ARG A 53 15.67 -1.90 10.00
C ARG A 53 14.99 -2.67 8.86
N LEU A 54 15.34 -2.33 7.62
CA LEU A 54 14.79 -2.98 6.43
C LEU A 54 15.17 -4.47 6.40
N ARG A 55 14.18 -5.35 6.28
CA ARG A 55 14.37 -6.78 6.12
C ARG A 55 13.34 -7.39 5.17
N THR A 56 13.71 -8.42 4.45
CA THR A 56 12.75 -9.18 3.66
C THR A 56 11.85 -9.98 4.59
N LEU A 57 10.54 -9.80 4.47
CA LEU A 57 9.54 -10.57 5.17
C LEU A 57 9.25 -11.89 4.42
N GLY A 58 9.18 -11.84 3.10
CA GLY A 58 8.97 -13.00 2.23
C GLY A 58 8.54 -12.61 0.83
N TRP A 59 8.10 -13.61 0.08
CA TRP A 59 7.52 -13.48 -1.25
C TRP A 59 6.03 -13.80 -1.17
N LEU A 60 5.21 -12.88 -1.66
CA LEU A 60 3.77 -12.97 -1.65
C LEU A 60 3.29 -13.42 -3.03
N PRO A 61 2.66 -14.60 -3.15
CA PRO A 61 2.08 -15.03 -4.41
C PRO A 61 0.90 -14.12 -4.79
N LEU A 62 0.86 -13.75 -6.07
CA LEU A 62 -0.23 -13.00 -6.70
C LEU A 62 -0.96 -13.89 -7.72
N GLY A 63 -1.96 -13.37 -8.37
CA GLY A 63 -2.66 -14.09 -9.42
C GLY A 63 -1.76 -14.56 -10.56
N GLY A 64 -1.96 -15.77 -11.07
CA GLY A 64 -1.09 -16.43 -12.04
C GLY A 64 0.21 -16.93 -11.41
N ASP A 65 1.31 -16.92 -12.19
CA ASP A 65 2.64 -17.33 -11.72
C ASP A 65 3.48 -16.14 -11.22
N ARG A 66 2.81 -15.07 -10.75
CA ARG A 66 3.47 -13.86 -10.26
C ARG A 66 3.64 -13.91 -8.75
N GLU A 67 4.73 -13.30 -8.28
CA GLU A 67 4.97 -13.05 -6.86
C GLU A 67 5.60 -11.66 -6.68
N VAL A 68 5.44 -11.08 -5.51
CA VAL A 68 6.05 -9.80 -5.15
C VAL A 68 6.76 -9.92 -3.81
N ARG A 69 7.91 -9.27 -3.69
CA ARG A 69 8.64 -9.25 -2.42
C ARG A 69 7.98 -8.27 -1.45
N ILE A 70 7.80 -8.72 -0.22
CA ILE A 70 7.37 -7.86 0.88
C ILE A 70 8.55 -7.62 1.80
N LEU A 71 8.81 -6.35 2.06
CA LEU A 71 9.80 -5.91 3.04
C LEU A 71 9.10 -5.41 4.29
N GLU A 72 9.73 -5.62 5.44
CA GLU A 72 9.35 -4.96 6.69
C GLU A 72 10.41 -3.93 7.05
N ALA A 73 9.95 -2.79 7.50
CA ALA A 73 10.79 -1.69 7.95
C ALA A 73 10.24 -1.04 9.22
N ALA A 74 11.08 -0.27 9.90
CA ALA A 74 10.63 0.62 10.96
C ALA A 74 10.41 2.03 10.38
N HIS A 75 9.27 2.60 10.72
CA HIS A 75 8.99 4.00 10.45
C HIS A 75 9.73 4.88 11.49
N PRO A 76 10.37 6.00 11.10
CA PRO A 76 11.15 6.80 12.04
C PRO A 76 10.32 7.44 13.17
N GLU A 77 9.04 7.69 12.93
CA GLU A 77 8.16 8.41 13.86
C GLU A 77 6.85 7.67 14.18
N CYS A 78 6.70 6.41 13.74
CA CYS A 78 5.49 5.63 13.96
C CYS A 78 5.84 4.27 14.58
N SER A 79 5.06 3.84 15.56
CA SER A 79 5.24 2.53 16.21
C SER A 79 4.67 1.37 15.39
N ALA A 80 3.76 1.63 14.45
CA ALA A 80 3.18 0.61 13.60
C ALA A 80 4.25 0.06 12.62
N PRO A 81 4.40 -1.27 12.50
CA PRO A 81 5.27 -1.86 11.50
C PRO A 81 4.88 -1.41 10.09
N LEU A 82 5.90 -1.11 9.29
CA LEU A 82 5.74 -0.72 7.89
C LEU A 82 6.04 -1.91 7.00
N TRP A 83 5.09 -2.30 6.15
CA TRP A 83 5.25 -3.32 5.13
C TRP A 83 5.31 -2.67 3.75
N LEU A 84 6.34 -3.00 2.98
CA LEU A 84 6.60 -2.39 1.68
C LEU A 84 6.41 -3.42 0.58
N VAL A 85 5.62 -3.06 -0.43
CA VAL A 85 5.48 -3.84 -1.68
C VAL A 85 6.65 -3.50 -2.57
N ASP A 86 7.58 -4.43 -2.69
CA ASP A 86 8.85 -4.22 -3.39
C ASP A 86 8.85 -4.88 -4.77
N GLU A 87 8.44 -4.08 -5.76
CA GLU A 87 8.56 -4.35 -7.18
C GLU A 87 9.40 -3.24 -7.81
N PRO A 88 10.74 -3.43 -7.91
CA PRO A 88 11.65 -2.34 -8.30
C PRO A 88 11.35 -1.72 -9.66
N VAL A 89 10.90 -2.52 -10.63
CA VAL A 89 10.55 -2.02 -11.97
C VAL A 89 9.44 -0.97 -11.89
N LEU A 90 8.49 -1.15 -10.97
CA LEU A 90 7.33 -0.27 -10.81
C LEU A 90 7.56 0.86 -9.80
N PHE A 91 8.33 0.63 -8.73
CA PHE A 91 8.38 1.57 -7.62
C PHE A 91 9.76 2.18 -7.33
N ASP A 92 10.87 1.51 -7.67
CA ASP A 92 12.21 2.09 -7.48
C ASP A 92 12.61 3.02 -8.63
N ARG A 93 11.92 4.15 -8.73
CA ARG A 93 12.09 5.15 -9.80
C ARG A 93 12.43 6.53 -9.21
N PRO A 94 13.18 7.37 -9.96
CA PRO A 94 13.36 8.78 -9.58
C PRO A 94 12.05 9.56 -9.83
N GLY A 95 11.77 10.56 -9.02
CA GLY A 95 10.58 11.40 -9.16
C GLY A 95 9.60 11.24 -7.99
N LEU A 96 8.37 11.59 -8.22
CA LEU A 96 7.29 11.54 -7.23
C LEU A 96 6.51 10.20 -7.31
N PRO A 97 5.65 9.89 -6.34
CA PRO A 97 4.86 8.66 -6.34
C PRO A 97 4.07 8.42 -7.64
N TYR A 98 3.58 9.48 -8.27
CA TYR A 98 2.67 9.40 -9.41
C TYR A 98 3.24 9.94 -10.72
N SER A 99 4.35 10.66 -10.65
CA SER A 99 4.95 11.38 -11.79
C SER A 99 6.47 11.29 -11.77
N ASP A 100 7.08 11.56 -12.90
CA ASP A 100 8.52 11.72 -13.02
C ASP A 100 9.04 13.03 -12.37
N ALA A 101 10.33 13.30 -12.54
CA ALA A 101 10.98 14.49 -11.99
C ALA A 101 10.50 15.80 -12.66
N GLU A 102 9.97 15.70 -13.87
CA GLU A 102 9.40 16.81 -14.66
C GLU A 102 7.91 17.04 -14.35
N GLY A 103 7.30 16.18 -13.51
CA GLY A 103 5.90 16.26 -13.11
C GLY A 103 4.92 15.66 -14.12
N VAL A 104 5.42 14.85 -15.05
CA VAL A 104 4.58 14.11 -16.00
C VAL A 104 4.16 12.79 -15.36
N ASP A 105 2.88 12.49 -15.37
CA ASP A 105 2.35 11.27 -14.80
C ASP A 105 2.96 10.02 -15.45
N TRP A 106 3.28 9.03 -14.61
CA TRP A 106 3.75 7.74 -15.11
C TRP A 106 2.65 7.05 -15.92
N PRO A 107 2.91 6.71 -17.19
CA PRO A 107 1.90 6.10 -18.07
C PRO A 107 1.45 4.72 -17.57
N ASP A 108 2.25 4.06 -16.76
CA ASP A 108 1.96 2.76 -16.15
C ASP A 108 1.38 2.87 -14.72
N ASN A 109 0.90 4.03 -14.28
CA ASN A 109 0.21 4.18 -13.00
C ASN A 109 -0.93 3.17 -12.81
N PRO A 110 -1.74 2.83 -13.83
CA PRO A 110 -2.75 1.80 -13.70
C PRO A 110 -2.18 0.45 -13.27
N GLN A 111 -1.12 -0.01 -13.93
CA GLN A 111 -0.46 -1.28 -13.64
C GLN A 111 0.20 -1.26 -12.26
N ARG A 112 0.87 -0.16 -11.91
CA ARG A 112 1.53 0.04 -10.61
C ARG A 112 0.57 -0.12 -9.45
N PHE A 113 -0.55 0.59 -9.49
CA PHE A 113 -1.51 0.60 -8.40
C PHE A 113 -2.51 -0.57 -8.45
N THR A 114 -2.66 -1.23 -9.60
CA THR A 114 -3.30 -2.55 -9.68
C THR A 114 -2.48 -3.60 -8.93
N LEU A 115 -1.17 -3.68 -9.21
CA LEU A 115 -0.27 -4.60 -8.48
C LEU A 115 -0.26 -4.29 -6.98
N PHE A 116 -0.18 -3.02 -6.59
CA PHE A 116 -0.23 -2.63 -5.19
C PHE A 116 -1.51 -3.07 -4.50
N SER A 117 -2.67 -2.83 -5.14
CA SER A 117 -3.97 -3.25 -4.61
C SER A 117 -4.11 -4.76 -4.50
N GLU A 118 -3.61 -5.52 -5.50
CA GLU A 118 -3.58 -6.97 -5.49
C GLU A 118 -2.71 -7.50 -4.34
N ALA A 119 -1.52 -6.92 -4.15
CA ALA A 119 -0.62 -7.28 -3.06
C ALA A 119 -1.23 -7.01 -1.68
N VAL A 120 -1.92 -5.87 -1.51
CA VAL A 120 -2.65 -5.55 -0.27
C VAL A 120 -3.72 -6.61 0.01
N ALA A 121 -4.53 -6.95 -0.99
CA ALA A 121 -5.59 -7.94 -0.83
C ALA A 121 -5.03 -9.33 -0.54
N ALA A 122 -4.01 -9.78 -1.29
CA ALA A 122 -3.38 -11.08 -1.10
C ALA A 122 -2.75 -11.19 0.30
N LEU A 123 -2.01 -10.17 0.76
CA LEU A 123 -1.40 -10.17 2.07
C LEU A 123 -2.44 -10.17 3.20
N ALA A 124 -3.53 -9.45 3.03
CA ALA A 124 -4.63 -9.43 4.00
C ALA A 124 -5.30 -10.81 4.17
N MET A 125 -5.28 -11.63 3.12
CA MET A 125 -5.87 -12.98 3.11
C MET A 125 -4.92 -14.05 3.63
N ASP A 126 -3.65 -14.00 3.22
CA ASP A 126 -2.65 -15.06 3.50
C ASP A 126 -1.83 -14.77 4.77
N GLY A 127 -1.64 -13.50 5.12
CA GLY A 127 -0.80 -13.09 6.24
C GLY A 127 0.65 -13.53 6.13
N MET A 128 1.11 -14.02 4.98
CA MET A 128 2.46 -14.49 4.67
C MET A 128 3.07 -15.46 5.70
N ALA A 129 2.26 -16.28 6.31
CA ALA A 129 2.71 -17.23 7.36
C ALA A 129 3.44 -16.56 8.56
N VAL A 130 3.32 -15.25 8.74
CA VAL A 130 3.92 -14.53 9.88
C VAL A 130 3.04 -14.58 11.14
N GLY A 131 1.97 -15.38 11.12
CA GLY A 131 1.04 -15.51 12.25
C GLY A 131 0.16 -14.27 12.49
N TRP A 132 0.03 -13.41 11.47
CA TRP A 132 -0.81 -12.20 11.53
C TRP A 132 -1.77 -12.19 10.34
N GLN A 133 -3.04 -11.93 10.61
CA GLN A 133 -4.08 -11.83 9.60
C GLN A 133 -4.93 -10.60 9.87
N ALA A 134 -5.34 -9.90 8.83
CA ALA A 134 -6.17 -8.71 8.96
C ALA A 134 -7.61 -9.06 9.33
N ASP A 135 -8.16 -8.37 10.34
CA ASP A 135 -9.61 -8.32 10.59
C ASP A 135 -10.28 -7.25 9.71
N VAL A 136 -9.54 -6.16 9.44
CA VAL A 136 -9.97 -5.02 8.64
C VAL A 136 -8.86 -4.59 7.70
N VAL A 137 -9.21 -4.32 6.44
CA VAL A 137 -8.35 -3.62 5.49
C VAL A 137 -8.90 -2.20 5.32
N HIS A 138 -8.08 -1.20 5.64
CA HIS A 138 -8.39 0.21 5.40
C HIS A 138 -7.62 0.69 4.18
N ALA A 139 -8.31 0.75 3.06
CA ALA A 139 -7.80 1.22 1.77
C ALA A 139 -8.04 2.73 1.63
N ASN A 140 -7.04 3.46 1.13
CA ASN A 140 -7.05 4.92 1.07
C ASN A 140 -6.76 5.44 -0.34
N ASP A 141 -7.66 6.24 -0.87
CA ASP A 141 -7.65 6.87 -2.19
C ASP A 141 -7.57 5.90 -3.39
N TRP A 142 -7.59 6.46 -4.58
CA TRP A 142 -7.70 5.73 -5.84
C TRP A 142 -6.59 4.66 -6.04
N GLN A 143 -5.41 4.90 -5.49
CA GLN A 143 -4.26 3.98 -5.60
C GLN A 143 -4.52 2.63 -4.90
N THR A 144 -5.51 2.58 -4.02
CA THR A 144 -5.96 1.36 -3.35
C THR A 144 -7.40 0.99 -3.73
N GLY A 145 -7.95 1.65 -4.75
CA GLY A 145 -9.35 1.52 -5.15
C GLY A 145 -9.76 0.12 -5.59
N LEU A 146 -8.83 -0.70 -6.07
CA LEU A 146 -9.08 -2.09 -6.47
C LEU A 146 -9.02 -3.09 -5.30
N VAL A 147 -8.52 -2.71 -4.12
CA VAL A 147 -8.44 -3.60 -2.95
C VAL A 147 -9.81 -4.21 -2.60
N PRO A 148 -10.90 -3.42 -2.49
CA PRO A 148 -12.22 -3.99 -2.21
C PRO A 148 -12.68 -4.99 -3.29
N ALA A 149 -12.35 -4.74 -4.55
CA ALA A 149 -12.70 -5.63 -5.66
C ALA A 149 -11.97 -6.97 -5.57
N PHE A 150 -10.64 -6.95 -5.36
CA PHE A 150 -9.86 -8.17 -5.18
C PHE A 150 -10.33 -8.98 -3.96
N LEU A 151 -10.58 -8.32 -2.82
CA LEU A 151 -11.12 -8.99 -1.64
C LEU A 151 -12.52 -9.57 -1.86
N ALA A 152 -13.32 -8.99 -2.74
CA ALA A 152 -14.67 -9.49 -3.04
C ALA A 152 -14.68 -10.84 -3.77
N LEU A 153 -13.55 -11.23 -4.38
CA LEU A 153 -13.41 -12.51 -5.10
C LEU A 153 -13.20 -13.70 -4.16
N THR A 154 -12.99 -13.47 -2.86
CA THR A 154 -12.65 -14.51 -1.88
C THR A 154 -13.61 -14.54 -0.69
N THR A 155 -13.73 -15.73 -0.08
CA THR A 155 -14.51 -15.95 1.15
C THR A 155 -13.88 -17.07 1.97
N PRO A 156 -13.62 -16.92 3.28
CA PRO A 156 -13.82 -15.71 4.09
C PRO A 156 -12.84 -14.60 3.73
N ARG A 157 -13.18 -13.36 4.07
CA ARG A 157 -12.35 -12.19 3.82
C ARG A 157 -12.42 -11.19 4.99
N PRO A 158 -11.39 -10.33 5.19
CA PRO A 158 -11.45 -9.25 6.15
C PRO A 158 -12.55 -8.23 5.78
N ARG A 159 -13.00 -7.47 6.74
CA ARG A 159 -13.85 -6.30 6.48
C ARG A 159 -13.03 -5.24 5.76
N THR A 160 -13.68 -4.49 4.86
CA THR A 160 -13.00 -3.47 4.07
C THR A 160 -13.61 -2.10 4.37
N LEU A 161 -12.74 -1.14 4.66
CA LEU A 161 -13.05 0.28 4.73
C LEU A 161 -12.31 0.98 3.59
N PHE A 162 -13.00 1.82 2.81
CA PHE A 162 -12.40 2.61 1.76
C PHE A 162 -12.63 4.10 2.04
N THR A 163 -11.55 4.88 2.10
CA THR A 163 -11.61 6.33 2.33
C THR A 163 -11.11 7.08 1.10
N VAL A 164 -11.93 8.02 0.63
CA VAL A 164 -11.57 8.95 -0.44
C VAL A 164 -11.18 10.28 0.19
N HIS A 165 -9.94 10.71 -0.02
CA HIS A 165 -9.40 11.97 0.53
C HIS A 165 -9.59 13.15 -0.42
N ASN A 166 -9.58 12.88 -1.75
CA ASN A 166 -9.76 13.93 -2.74
C ASN A 166 -10.55 13.41 -3.95
N LEU A 167 -11.80 13.87 -4.10
CA LEU A 167 -12.69 13.51 -5.21
C LEU A 167 -12.30 14.13 -6.55
N ALA A 168 -11.35 15.08 -6.57
CA ALA A 168 -10.87 15.68 -7.82
C ALA A 168 -9.96 14.74 -8.63
N TYR A 169 -9.43 13.70 -7.99
CA TYR A 169 -8.63 12.67 -8.65
C TYR A 169 -9.50 11.42 -8.87
N ASP A 170 -10.30 11.45 -9.94
CA ASP A 170 -11.15 10.32 -10.33
C ASP A 170 -10.43 9.21 -11.10
N CYS A 171 -9.16 9.47 -11.49
CA CYS A 171 -8.25 8.51 -12.16
C CYS A 171 -8.98 7.60 -13.14
N GLN A 172 -9.59 8.22 -14.13
CA GLN A 172 -10.17 7.50 -15.24
C GLN A 172 -9.04 6.99 -16.15
N PHE A 173 -8.92 5.68 -16.22
CA PHE A 173 -8.02 5.03 -17.15
C PHE A 173 -8.82 4.51 -18.35
N ASP A 174 -8.25 4.59 -19.54
CA ASP A 174 -8.90 4.07 -20.74
C ASP A 174 -9.09 2.56 -20.64
N PHE A 175 -10.17 2.07 -21.25
CA PHE A 175 -10.53 0.64 -21.19
C PHE A 175 -9.42 -0.25 -21.76
N GLU A 176 -8.68 0.22 -22.75
CA GLU A 176 -7.51 -0.45 -23.35
C GLU A 176 -6.35 -0.65 -22.36
N THR A 177 -6.35 0.03 -21.23
CA THR A 177 -5.31 -0.09 -20.20
C THR A 177 -5.33 -1.47 -19.49
N PHE A 178 -6.45 -2.19 -19.57
CA PHE A 178 -6.68 -3.45 -18.86
C PHE A 178 -6.79 -4.66 -19.80
N GLU A 179 -6.57 -4.50 -21.12
CA GLU A 179 -6.45 -5.59 -22.08
C GLU A 179 -5.00 -6.12 -22.17
#